data_a24772df008777fe2fe5e1f17f2a1478
#
_entry.id   a24772df008777fe2fe5e1f17f2a1478
#
_cell.length_a   1.000
_cell.length_b   1.000
_cell.length_c   1.000
_cell.angle_alpha   90.00
_cell.angle_beta   90.00
_cell.angle_gamma   90.00
#
_symmetry.space_group_name_H-M   'P 1'
#
loop_
_entity.id
_entity.type
_entity.pdbx_description
1 polymer ?
#
loop_
_entity_poly.entity_id
_entity_poly.type
_entity_poly.pdbx_seq_one_letter_code
_entity_poly.pdbx_strand_id
1 'polypeptide(L)'
;QQMSELENRIDSLLNGKKATVGIAVWTDKGDMLRYNDHVHFPLLSVFKFHVALAVLDKMDKQNISLDSIVSIKASQMPPNTYSPLRKKFPDQDFTITLRELMQYSISLSDNNACDILIEYAGGIKHINDYIHRLSIDSFNLSETEDGMHSSFEAVYRNWSTPSAMVRLLRTADEKELFSNKELKDFLWQTMIDTETGANKLKGMLPAKTVVGHKTGSSDRNADGMKTADNDAGLVILPDGRKYYIAAFVMDSYETDEDNANIIARISRMVYDAMR
;
A
#
# COMPACT_ATOMS: atom_id res chain seq x y z
N GLN A 1 -7.04 -3.21 -27.92
CA GLN A 1 -6.04 -2.53 -28.75
C GLN A 1 -5.13 -1.61 -27.93
N GLN A 2 -5.69 -0.74 -27.05
CA GLN A 2 -4.91 0.06 -26.10
C GLN A 2 -4.09 -0.80 -25.15
N MET A 3 -4.63 -1.95 -24.75
CA MET A 3 -3.96 -2.86 -23.82
C MET A 3 -2.71 -3.48 -24.44
N SER A 4 -2.79 -3.94 -25.69
CA SER A 4 -1.63 -4.51 -26.38
C SER A 4 -0.53 -3.48 -26.62
N GLU A 5 -0.90 -2.27 -26.98
CA GLU A 5 0.04 -1.17 -27.17
C GLU A 5 0.71 -0.78 -25.86
N LEU A 6 -0.06 -0.70 -24.79
CA LEU A 6 0.43 -0.38 -23.46
C LEU A 6 1.39 -1.48 -22.96
N GLU A 7 1.02 -2.76 -23.12
CA GLU A 7 1.89 -3.88 -22.78
C GLU A 7 3.20 -3.82 -23.54
N ASN A 8 3.18 -3.53 -24.84
CA ASN A 8 4.38 -3.42 -25.66
C ASN A 8 5.30 -2.30 -25.18
N ARG A 9 4.72 -1.17 -24.80
CA ARG A 9 5.49 -0.04 -24.26
C ARG A 9 6.11 -0.39 -22.90
N ILE A 10 5.40 -1.13 -22.07
CA ILE A 10 5.92 -1.61 -20.79
C ILE A 10 7.05 -2.60 -21.04
N ASP A 11 6.88 -3.56 -21.94
CA ASP A 11 7.96 -4.50 -22.32
C ASP A 11 9.21 -3.75 -22.76
N SER A 12 9.06 -2.73 -23.58
CA SER A 12 10.19 -1.92 -24.05
C SER A 12 10.88 -1.18 -22.90
N LEU A 13 10.09 -0.63 -21.98
CA LEU A 13 10.63 0.05 -20.79
C LEU A 13 11.44 -0.91 -19.90
N LEU A 14 10.94 -2.13 -19.74
CA LEU A 14 11.53 -3.12 -18.84
C LEU A 14 12.66 -3.93 -19.48
N ASN A 15 12.85 -3.81 -20.79
CA ASN A 15 13.90 -4.53 -21.48
C ASN A 15 15.26 -4.19 -20.91
N GLY A 16 16.02 -5.23 -20.49
CA GLY A 16 17.33 -5.07 -19.88
C GLY A 16 17.32 -4.67 -18.41
N LYS A 17 16.16 -4.44 -17.81
CA LYS A 17 16.06 -4.14 -16.38
C LYS A 17 16.20 -5.41 -15.55
N LYS A 18 16.97 -5.32 -14.48
CA LYS A 18 17.24 -6.46 -13.59
C LYS A 18 16.26 -6.46 -12.43
N ALA A 19 15.00 -6.64 -12.74
CA ALA A 19 13.90 -6.66 -11.78
C ALA A 19 12.70 -7.39 -12.38
N THR A 20 11.84 -7.93 -11.52
CA THR A 20 10.54 -8.47 -11.91
C THR A 20 9.49 -7.43 -11.57
N VAL A 21 8.71 -7.01 -12.56
CA VAL A 21 7.70 -5.96 -12.39
C VAL A 21 6.32 -6.54 -12.64
N GLY A 22 5.38 -6.25 -11.76
CA GLY A 22 3.98 -6.64 -11.89
C GLY A 22 3.07 -5.42 -11.85
N ILE A 23 2.07 -5.40 -12.72
CA ILE A 23 1.18 -4.27 -12.86
C ILE A 23 -0.25 -4.77 -13.04
N ALA A 24 -1.21 -4.08 -12.40
CA ALA A 24 -2.61 -4.22 -12.73
C ALA A 24 -3.26 -2.85 -12.73
N VAL A 25 -4.20 -2.65 -13.64
CA VAL A 25 -5.01 -1.44 -13.72
C VAL A 25 -6.48 -1.84 -13.89
N TRP A 26 -7.32 -1.23 -13.10
CA TRP A 26 -8.76 -1.40 -13.22
C TRP A 26 -9.43 -0.04 -13.41
N THR A 27 -10.28 0.07 -14.40
CA THR A 27 -11.05 1.27 -14.69
C THR A 27 -12.54 1.06 -14.43
N ASP A 28 -13.33 2.09 -14.54
CA ASP A 28 -14.80 2.00 -14.49
C ASP A 28 -15.38 1.12 -15.60
N LYS A 29 -14.61 0.88 -16.66
CA LYS A 29 -14.99 0.00 -17.77
C LYS A 29 -14.53 -1.45 -17.60
N GLY A 30 -13.78 -1.74 -16.51
CA GLY A 30 -13.24 -3.05 -16.19
C GLY A 30 -11.73 -3.13 -16.30
N ASP A 31 -11.20 -4.36 -16.37
CA ASP A 31 -9.74 -4.58 -16.47
C ASP A 31 -9.17 -3.86 -17.68
N MET A 32 -8.14 -3.04 -17.44
CA MET A 32 -7.40 -2.39 -18.51
C MET A 32 -6.08 -3.09 -18.78
N LEU A 33 -5.40 -3.57 -17.73
CA LEU A 33 -4.07 -4.14 -17.84
C LEU A 33 -3.80 -5.15 -16.75
N ARG A 34 -3.16 -6.27 -17.13
CA ARG A 34 -2.55 -7.24 -16.21
C ARG A 34 -1.19 -7.63 -16.77
N TYR A 35 -0.15 -7.39 -15.99
CA TYR A 35 1.22 -7.66 -16.39
C TYR A 35 1.93 -8.43 -15.28
N ASN A 36 2.43 -9.63 -15.54
CA ASN A 36 2.98 -10.54 -14.54
C ASN A 36 2.03 -10.77 -13.35
N ASP A 37 0.75 -10.89 -13.64
CA ASP A 37 -0.31 -10.91 -12.62
C ASP A 37 -0.37 -12.21 -11.81
N HIS A 38 0.30 -13.25 -12.26
CA HIS A 38 0.37 -14.54 -11.57
C HIS A 38 1.47 -14.60 -10.50
N VAL A 39 2.33 -13.60 -10.44
CA VAL A 39 3.46 -13.56 -9.51
C VAL A 39 3.02 -13.07 -8.13
N HIS A 40 3.57 -13.68 -7.08
CA HIS A 40 3.36 -13.28 -5.70
C HIS A 40 4.36 -12.19 -5.32
N PHE A 41 3.95 -10.95 -5.38
CA PHE A 41 4.82 -9.83 -5.05
C PHE A 41 4.78 -9.52 -3.56
N PRO A 42 5.94 -9.43 -2.87
CA PRO A 42 5.96 -9.03 -1.47
C PRO A 42 5.48 -7.59 -1.33
N LEU A 43 4.52 -7.40 -0.43
CA LEU A 43 3.83 -6.11 -0.29
C LEU A 43 4.65 -5.06 0.43
N LEU A 44 5.46 -5.47 1.42
CA LEU A 44 6.08 -4.55 2.35
C LEU A 44 4.98 -3.63 2.91
N SER A 45 5.28 -2.35 3.09
CA SER A 45 4.35 -1.41 3.73
C SER A 45 3.03 -1.18 2.98
N VAL A 46 2.88 -1.67 1.76
CA VAL A 46 1.58 -1.60 1.08
C VAL A 46 0.49 -2.31 1.90
N PHE A 47 0.84 -3.36 2.67
CA PHE A 47 -0.13 -4.09 3.49
C PHE A 47 -0.74 -3.23 4.62
N LYS A 48 -0.16 -2.08 4.93
CA LYS A 48 -0.73 -1.15 5.91
C LYS A 48 -2.12 -0.66 5.48
N PHE A 49 -2.42 -0.69 4.19
CA PHE A 49 -3.77 -0.47 3.68
C PHE A 49 -4.74 -1.56 4.14
N HIS A 50 -4.35 -2.81 4.06
CA HIS A 50 -5.14 -3.96 4.54
C HIS A 50 -5.40 -3.83 6.05
N VAL A 51 -4.36 -3.48 6.80
CA VAL A 51 -4.46 -3.26 8.25
C VAL A 51 -5.47 -2.17 8.56
N ALA A 52 -5.41 -1.05 7.84
CA ALA A 52 -6.33 0.07 8.03
C ALA A 52 -7.78 -0.34 7.81
N LEU A 53 -8.07 -1.13 6.77
CA LEU A 53 -9.43 -1.61 6.50
C LEU A 53 -9.97 -2.44 7.67
N ALA A 54 -9.16 -3.33 8.23
CA ALA A 54 -9.58 -4.17 9.35
C ALA A 54 -9.79 -3.35 10.64
N VAL A 55 -8.95 -2.35 10.88
CA VAL A 55 -9.13 -1.42 12.01
C VAL A 55 -10.43 -0.65 11.87
N LEU A 56 -10.71 -0.11 10.69
CA LEU A 56 -11.94 0.64 10.43
C LEU A 56 -13.17 -0.25 10.54
N ASP A 57 -13.10 -1.50 10.11
CA ASP A 57 -14.18 -2.47 10.27
C ASP A 57 -14.53 -2.68 11.76
N LYS A 58 -13.51 -2.88 12.59
CA LYS A 58 -13.70 -3.01 14.04
C LYS A 58 -14.34 -1.75 14.64
N MET A 59 -13.83 -0.59 14.26
CA MET A 59 -14.36 0.69 14.76
C MET A 59 -15.82 0.88 14.36
N ASP A 60 -16.16 0.54 13.13
CA ASP A 60 -17.53 0.65 12.62
C ASP A 60 -18.48 -0.27 13.38
N LYS A 61 -18.10 -1.54 13.52
CA LYS A 61 -18.94 -2.54 14.22
C LYS A 61 -19.13 -2.24 15.70
N GLN A 62 -18.12 -1.66 16.36
CA GLN A 62 -18.16 -1.34 17.79
C GLN A 62 -18.50 0.12 18.04
N ASN A 63 -18.81 0.87 17.00
CA ASN A 63 -19.16 2.29 17.09
C ASN A 63 -18.10 3.13 17.82
N ILE A 64 -16.84 2.90 17.46
CA ILE A 64 -15.68 3.59 18.04
C ILE A 64 -15.34 4.82 17.19
N SER A 65 -15.16 5.97 17.84
CA SER A 65 -14.80 7.22 17.18
C SER A 65 -13.32 7.24 16.75
N LEU A 66 -13.04 7.90 15.63
CA LEU A 66 -11.66 8.21 15.20
C LEU A 66 -10.90 9.01 16.27
N ASP A 67 -11.60 9.79 17.09
CA ASP A 67 -10.99 10.60 18.13
C ASP A 67 -10.86 9.87 19.47
N SER A 68 -11.15 8.58 19.50
CA SER A 68 -10.91 7.74 20.66
C SER A 68 -9.43 7.69 20.99
N ILE A 69 -9.10 7.83 22.27
CA ILE A 69 -7.73 7.89 22.76
C ILE A 69 -7.22 6.47 23.05
N VAL A 70 -6.02 6.18 22.59
CA VAL A 70 -5.30 4.92 22.84
C VAL A 70 -4.08 5.23 23.69
N SER A 71 -3.86 4.46 24.74
CA SER A 71 -2.67 4.55 25.58
C SER A 71 -1.60 3.61 25.02
N ILE A 72 -0.43 4.17 24.72
CA ILE A 72 0.70 3.43 24.17
C ILE A 72 1.82 3.42 25.19
N LYS A 73 2.36 2.23 25.47
CA LYS A 73 3.52 2.07 26.33
C LYS A 73 4.80 2.14 25.52
N ALA A 74 5.87 2.67 26.13
CA ALA A 74 7.19 2.72 25.50
C ALA A 74 7.64 1.36 24.99
N SER A 75 7.27 0.27 25.69
CA SER A 75 7.60 -1.11 25.28
C SER A 75 6.96 -1.55 23.96
N GLN A 76 5.92 -0.87 23.52
CA GLN A 76 5.25 -1.14 22.22
C GLN A 76 5.92 -0.42 21.07
N MET A 77 6.98 0.32 21.34
CA MET A 77 7.67 1.17 20.36
C MET A 77 9.15 0.78 20.24
N PRO A 78 9.45 -0.42 19.67
CA PRO A 78 10.85 -0.83 19.50
C PRO A 78 11.67 0.20 18.71
N PRO A 79 12.98 0.40 19.09
CA PRO A 79 13.79 1.46 18.52
C PRO A 79 14.41 1.15 17.15
N ASN A 80 14.55 -0.13 16.80
CA ASN A 80 15.31 -0.56 15.63
C ASN A 80 14.44 -0.72 14.38
N THR A 81 13.55 0.26 14.14
CA THR A 81 12.68 0.26 12.98
C THR A 81 12.34 1.70 12.57
N TYR A 82 11.90 1.85 11.33
CA TYR A 82 11.49 3.16 10.85
C TYR A 82 10.20 3.60 11.56
N SER A 83 10.28 4.65 12.36
CA SER A 83 9.13 5.14 13.13
C SER A 83 9.25 6.63 13.45
N PRO A 84 8.66 7.51 12.62
CA PRO A 84 8.52 8.93 12.98
C PRO A 84 7.78 9.13 14.30
N LEU A 85 6.81 8.27 14.61
CA LEU A 85 6.05 8.32 15.86
C LEU A 85 6.97 8.16 17.08
N ARG A 86 7.91 7.21 17.02
CA ARG A 86 8.87 7.02 18.11
C ARG A 86 9.78 8.22 18.28
N LYS A 87 10.14 8.89 17.19
CA LYS A 87 10.96 10.11 17.27
C LYS A 87 10.24 11.23 18.02
N LYS A 88 8.91 11.28 17.91
CA LYS A 88 8.08 12.24 18.63
C LYS A 88 7.96 11.90 20.11
N PHE A 89 7.92 10.62 20.47
CA PHE A 89 7.73 10.12 21.83
C PHE A 89 8.83 9.12 22.21
N PRO A 90 10.10 9.55 22.30
CA PRO A 90 11.21 8.63 22.54
C PRO A 90 11.18 8.09 23.98
N ASP A 91 11.20 6.74 24.09
CA ASP A 91 11.31 6.02 25.36
C ASP A 91 10.32 6.47 26.44
N GLN A 92 9.09 6.79 26.05
CA GLN A 92 8.07 7.25 26.98
C GLN A 92 6.70 6.68 26.63
N ASP A 93 5.86 6.51 27.64
CA ASP A 93 4.46 6.21 27.46
C ASP A 93 3.75 7.49 26.99
N PHE A 94 2.73 7.32 26.15
CA PHE A 94 1.98 8.45 25.61
C PHE A 94 0.58 8.03 25.23
N THR A 95 -0.27 9.02 24.96
CA THR A 95 -1.61 8.80 24.40
C THR A 95 -1.71 9.41 23.01
N ILE A 96 -2.54 8.81 22.17
CA ILE A 96 -2.74 9.24 20.79
C ILE A 96 -4.16 8.86 20.38
N THR A 97 -4.77 9.62 19.47
CA THR A 97 -6.05 9.23 18.88
C THR A 97 -5.86 8.12 17.84
N LEU A 98 -6.89 7.32 17.63
CA LEU A 98 -6.89 6.33 16.52
C LEU A 98 -6.67 7.03 15.19
N ARG A 99 -7.26 8.19 14.99
CA ARG A 99 -7.06 9.04 13.80
C ARG A 99 -5.58 9.27 13.53
N GLU A 100 -4.85 9.80 14.51
CA GLU A 100 -3.44 10.11 14.38
C GLU A 100 -2.60 8.86 14.19
N LEU A 101 -2.90 7.78 14.92
CA LEU A 101 -2.19 6.52 14.82
C LEU A 101 -2.28 5.95 13.40
N MET A 102 -3.47 6.01 12.78
CA MET A 102 -3.66 5.56 11.41
C MET A 102 -2.98 6.50 10.40
N GLN A 103 -2.97 7.80 10.66
CA GLN A 103 -2.23 8.75 9.82
C GLN A 103 -0.73 8.45 9.83
N TYR A 104 -0.16 8.15 10.99
CA TYR A 104 1.24 7.71 11.07
C TYR A 104 1.49 6.43 10.27
N SER A 105 0.62 5.44 10.41
CA SER A 105 0.78 4.15 9.72
C SER A 105 0.70 4.29 8.21
N ILE A 106 -0.26 5.04 7.70
CA ILE A 106 -0.53 5.13 6.25
C ILE A 106 0.28 6.27 5.62
N SER A 107 0.06 7.50 6.05
CA SER A 107 0.64 8.68 5.39
C SER A 107 2.14 8.78 5.55
N LEU A 108 2.69 8.31 6.67
CA LEU A 108 4.11 8.31 6.98
C LEU A 108 4.75 6.93 6.93
N SER A 109 3.97 5.89 6.76
CA SER A 109 4.42 4.49 6.72
C SER A 109 5.15 4.06 8.00
N ASP A 110 4.65 4.47 9.17
CA ASP A 110 5.25 4.19 10.47
C ASP A 110 5.08 2.71 10.85
N ASN A 111 6.19 2.03 11.09
CA ASN A 111 6.17 0.59 11.37
C ASN A 111 5.60 0.27 12.74
N ASN A 112 5.91 1.07 13.76
CA ASN A 112 5.40 0.86 15.11
C ASN A 112 3.89 1.13 15.18
N ALA A 113 3.44 2.21 14.56
CA ALA A 113 2.00 2.50 14.47
C ALA A 113 1.25 1.34 13.78
N CYS A 114 1.83 0.79 12.72
CA CYS A 114 1.24 -0.35 12.02
C CYS A 114 1.09 -1.57 12.95
N ASP A 115 2.13 -1.95 13.67
CA ASP A 115 2.09 -3.14 14.53
C ASP A 115 1.14 -2.96 15.72
N ILE A 116 1.06 -1.76 16.27
CA ILE A 116 0.06 -1.43 17.29
C ILE A 116 -1.36 -1.59 16.73
N LEU A 117 -1.59 -1.13 15.51
CA LEU A 117 -2.89 -1.26 14.84
C LEU A 117 -3.23 -2.71 14.51
N ILE A 118 -2.25 -3.54 14.15
CA ILE A 118 -2.44 -4.97 13.93
C ILE A 118 -2.96 -5.63 15.21
N GLU A 119 -2.33 -5.36 16.34
CA GLU A 119 -2.76 -5.88 17.63
C GLU A 119 -4.17 -5.37 17.98
N TYR A 120 -4.42 -4.09 17.77
CA TYR A 120 -5.74 -3.49 18.00
C TYR A 120 -6.84 -4.18 17.19
N ALA A 121 -6.55 -4.55 15.94
CA ALA A 121 -7.50 -5.22 15.05
C ALA A 121 -7.70 -6.70 15.37
N GLY A 122 -6.93 -7.28 16.27
CA GLY A 122 -7.06 -8.69 16.65
C GLY A 122 -5.96 -9.61 16.11
N GLY A 123 -4.91 -9.06 15.53
CA GLY A 123 -3.75 -9.81 15.01
C GLY A 123 -3.76 -9.98 13.50
N ILE A 124 -2.60 -10.34 12.95
CA ILE A 124 -2.43 -10.43 11.50
C ILE A 124 -3.32 -11.52 10.86
N LYS A 125 -3.53 -12.64 11.56
CA LYS A 125 -4.42 -13.69 11.06
C LYS A 125 -5.86 -13.19 10.92
N HIS A 126 -6.34 -12.43 11.89
CA HIS A 126 -7.68 -11.84 11.85
C HIS A 126 -7.81 -10.89 10.65
N ILE A 127 -6.79 -10.07 10.40
CA ILE A 127 -6.76 -9.13 9.28
C ILE A 127 -6.79 -9.92 7.96
N ASN A 128 -5.95 -10.94 7.83
CA ASN A 128 -5.92 -11.81 6.65
C ASN A 128 -7.30 -12.41 6.37
N ASP A 129 -7.95 -12.95 7.39
CA ASP A 129 -9.28 -13.56 7.27
C ASP A 129 -10.32 -12.51 6.87
N TYR A 130 -10.26 -11.31 7.44
CA TYR A 130 -11.18 -10.23 7.10
C TYR A 130 -11.08 -9.86 5.62
N ILE A 131 -9.87 -9.68 5.09
CA ILE A 131 -9.68 -9.31 3.68
C ILE A 131 -10.17 -10.44 2.75
N HIS A 132 -9.92 -11.70 3.10
CA HIS A 132 -10.46 -12.83 2.33
C HIS A 132 -11.98 -12.81 2.29
N ARG A 133 -12.63 -12.41 3.37
CA ARG A 133 -14.11 -12.28 3.40
C ARG A 133 -14.65 -11.17 2.50
N LEU A 134 -13.78 -10.26 2.04
CA LEU A 134 -14.14 -9.26 1.04
C LEU A 134 -14.08 -9.82 -0.39
N SER A 135 -13.90 -11.13 -0.53
CA SER A 135 -13.74 -11.84 -1.80
C SER A 135 -12.45 -11.49 -2.54
N ILE A 136 -11.41 -11.24 -1.79
CA ILE A 136 -10.05 -11.05 -2.31
C ILE A 136 -9.26 -12.32 -1.99
N ASP A 137 -8.77 -13.02 -3.01
CA ASP A 137 -8.20 -14.36 -2.85
C ASP A 137 -6.67 -14.42 -3.00
N SER A 138 -6.13 -13.83 -4.03
CA SER A 138 -4.72 -14.02 -4.42
C SER A 138 -3.78 -13.09 -3.65
N PHE A 139 -3.79 -13.22 -2.32
CA PHE A 139 -2.88 -12.53 -1.41
C PHE A 139 -2.71 -13.37 -0.14
N ASN A 140 -1.72 -13.02 0.66
CA ASN A 140 -1.52 -13.62 1.99
C ASN A 140 -0.88 -12.63 2.93
N LEU A 141 -1.40 -12.54 4.15
CA LEU A 141 -0.80 -11.77 5.24
C LEU A 141 -0.56 -12.71 6.42
N SER A 142 0.69 -12.85 6.83
CA SER A 142 1.08 -13.70 7.95
C SER A 142 2.10 -13.06 8.89
N GLU A 143 2.65 -11.89 8.52
CA GLU A 143 3.70 -11.23 9.27
C GLU A 143 3.30 -9.81 9.68
N THR A 144 3.72 -9.41 10.88
CA THR A 144 3.73 -8.00 11.30
C THR A 144 4.94 -7.29 10.66
N GLU A 145 5.06 -5.96 10.83
CA GLU A 145 6.28 -5.27 10.41
C GLU A 145 7.52 -5.83 11.11
N ASP A 146 7.42 -6.04 12.42
CA ASP A 146 8.52 -6.66 13.18
C ASP A 146 8.84 -8.06 12.66
N GLY A 147 7.82 -8.86 12.39
CA GLY A 147 7.98 -10.20 11.83
C GLY A 147 8.66 -10.20 10.46
N MET A 148 8.34 -9.25 9.59
CA MET A 148 8.98 -9.13 8.27
C MET A 148 10.46 -8.82 8.37
N HIS A 149 10.91 -8.13 9.42
CA HIS A 149 12.31 -7.79 9.62
C HIS A 149 13.13 -8.92 10.27
N SER A 150 12.51 -10.05 10.60
CA SER A 150 13.18 -11.18 11.26
C SER A 150 14.14 -11.95 10.33
N SER A 151 13.88 -11.94 9.03
CA SER A 151 14.72 -12.59 8.02
C SER A 151 14.35 -12.07 6.61
N PHE A 152 15.24 -12.32 5.64
CA PHE A 152 14.92 -12.00 4.24
C PHE A 152 13.74 -12.82 3.71
N GLU A 153 13.59 -14.05 4.18
CA GLU A 153 12.49 -14.94 3.76
C GLU A 153 11.13 -14.44 4.26
N ALA A 154 11.09 -13.90 5.47
CA ALA A 154 9.86 -13.39 6.08
C ALA A 154 9.21 -12.28 5.25
N VAL A 155 10.01 -11.48 4.55
CA VAL A 155 9.52 -10.38 3.70
C VAL A 155 8.56 -10.90 2.62
N TYR A 156 8.81 -12.09 2.08
CA TYR A 156 8.00 -12.68 1.00
C TYR A 156 6.68 -13.29 1.49
N ARG A 157 6.46 -13.39 2.79
CA ARG A 157 5.25 -14.05 3.34
C ARG A 157 4.01 -13.18 3.29
N ASN A 158 4.17 -11.86 3.24
CA ASN A 158 3.08 -10.92 2.98
C ASN A 158 3.11 -10.56 1.50
N TRP A 159 2.25 -11.15 0.72
CA TRP A 159 2.28 -10.97 -0.74
C TRP A 159 0.89 -10.75 -1.33
N SER A 160 0.87 -10.23 -2.54
CA SER A 160 -0.34 -10.08 -3.35
C SER A 160 0.01 -10.21 -4.82
N THR A 161 -0.93 -10.69 -5.61
CA THR A 161 -0.88 -10.44 -7.04
C THR A 161 -1.27 -8.99 -7.31
N PRO A 162 -0.82 -8.39 -8.41
CA PRO A 162 -1.22 -7.02 -8.74
C PRO A 162 -2.73 -6.82 -8.84
N SER A 163 -3.46 -7.75 -9.47
CA SER A 163 -4.91 -7.62 -9.61
C SER A 163 -5.66 -7.79 -8.30
N ALA A 164 -5.18 -8.63 -7.37
CA ALA A 164 -5.77 -8.72 -6.05
C ALA A 164 -5.68 -7.39 -5.30
N MET A 165 -4.55 -6.70 -5.42
CA MET A 165 -4.37 -5.38 -4.80
C MET A 165 -5.32 -4.35 -5.40
N VAL A 166 -5.43 -4.31 -6.71
CA VAL A 166 -6.33 -3.39 -7.42
C VAL A 166 -7.79 -3.67 -7.06
N ARG A 167 -8.16 -4.95 -6.97
CA ARG A 167 -9.50 -5.36 -6.56
C ARG A 167 -9.82 -4.90 -5.14
N LEU A 168 -8.85 -4.99 -4.24
CA LEU A 168 -9.02 -4.51 -2.87
C LEU A 168 -9.22 -2.99 -2.83
N LEU A 169 -8.39 -2.23 -3.55
CA LEU A 169 -8.52 -0.78 -3.66
C LEU A 169 -9.91 -0.38 -4.17
N ARG A 170 -10.37 -1.04 -5.23
CA ARG A 170 -11.67 -0.79 -5.81
C ARG A 170 -12.80 -1.11 -4.84
N THR A 171 -12.71 -2.25 -4.16
CA THR A 171 -13.70 -2.66 -3.15
C THR A 171 -13.80 -1.60 -2.04
N ALA A 172 -12.67 -1.12 -1.55
CA ALA A 172 -12.64 -0.11 -0.49
C ALA A 172 -13.21 1.24 -0.93
N ASP A 173 -13.11 1.58 -2.22
CA ASP A 173 -13.64 2.82 -2.75
C ASP A 173 -15.10 2.72 -3.20
N GLU A 174 -15.46 1.68 -3.94
CA GLU A 174 -16.79 1.57 -4.55
C GLU A 174 -17.86 0.99 -3.64
N LYS A 175 -17.47 0.07 -2.73
CA LYS A 175 -18.42 -0.58 -1.83
C LYS A 175 -18.58 0.18 -0.53
N GLU A 176 -19.77 0.13 0.04
CA GLU A 176 -20.06 0.68 1.37
C GLU A 176 -19.68 -0.36 2.42
N LEU A 177 -18.38 -0.44 2.75
CA LEU A 177 -17.87 -1.41 3.73
C LEU A 177 -18.24 -1.02 5.16
N PHE A 178 -18.45 0.27 5.43
CA PHE A 178 -18.70 0.81 6.76
C PHE A 178 -20.02 1.56 6.78
N SER A 179 -20.80 1.36 7.85
CA SER A 179 -22.05 2.10 8.08
C SER A 179 -21.77 3.59 8.28
N ASN A 180 -20.66 3.90 8.93
CA ASN A 180 -20.20 5.28 9.15
C ASN A 180 -19.36 5.74 7.95
N LYS A 181 -19.92 6.62 7.13
CA LYS A 181 -19.26 7.15 5.94
C LYS A 181 -17.98 7.95 6.24
N GLU A 182 -17.90 8.52 7.44
CA GLU A 182 -16.70 9.25 7.87
C GLU A 182 -15.46 8.38 7.82
N LEU A 183 -15.58 7.07 8.09
CA LEU A 183 -14.46 6.14 8.09
C LEU A 183 -13.89 5.94 6.69
N LYS A 184 -14.73 5.83 5.68
CA LYS A 184 -14.30 5.73 4.29
C LYS A 184 -13.63 7.02 3.82
N ASP A 185 -14.23 8.16 4.12
CA ASP A 185 -13.67 9.46 3.76
C ASP A 185 -12.32 9.68 4.43
N PHE A 186 -12.19 9.29 5.69
CA PHE A 186 -10.94 9.35 6.43
C PHE A 186 -9.86 8.48 5.78
N LEU A 187 -10.20 7.23 5.42
CA LEU A 187 -9.25 6.31 4.77
C LEU A 187 -8.66 6.94 3.51
N TRP A 188 -9.51 7.42 2.62
CA TRP A 188 -9.04 7.95 1.35
C TRP A 188 -8.34 9.29 1.49
N GLN A 189 -8.76 10.15 2.41
CA GLN A 189 -8.03 11.39 2.68
C GLN A 189 -6.63 11.08 3.23
N THR A 190 -6.51 10.11 4.11
CA THR A 190 -5.22 9.68 4.67
C THR A 190 -4.30 9.11 3.57
N MET A 191 -4.86 8.38 2.60
CA MET A 191 -4.14 7.89 1.43
C MET A 191 -3.69 9.03 0.51
N ILE A 192 -4.54 10.03 0.31
CA ILE A 192 -4.23 11.22 -0.50
C ILE A 192 -3.13 12.04 0.16
N ASP A 193 -3.13 12.10 1.49
CA ASP A 193 -2.15 12.86 2.28
C ASP A 193 -0.79 12.13 2.43
N THR A 194 -0.62 10.98 1.81
CA THR A 194 0.62 10.20 1.88
C THR A 194 1.83 11.03 1.48
N GLU A 195 2.86 11.02 2.36
CA GLU A 195 4.09 11.81 2.18
C GLU A 195 5.23 10.99 1.58
N THR A 196 5.11 9.66 1.56
CA THR A 196 6.15 8.79 1.01
C THR A 196 5.98 8.60 -0.49
N GLY A 197 7.08 8.35 -1.19
CA GLY A 197 7.07 7.92 -2.59
C GLY A 197 6.51 8.94 -3.57
N ALA A 198 6.76 10.24 -3.38
CA ALA A 198 6.36 11.27 -4.33
C ALA A 198 6.93 11.06 -5.73
N ASN A 199 7.98 10.27 -5.85
CA ASN A 199 8.65 9.94 -7.12
C ASN A 199 8.16 8.62 -7.75
N LYS A 200 7.17 7.96 -7.15
CA LYS A 200 6.59 6.71 -7.66
C LYS A 200 5.35 7.00 -8.51
N LEU A 201 4.17 6.50 -8.15
CA LEU A 201 2.96 6.70 -8.97
C LEU A 201 2.72 8.16 -9.34
N LYS A 202 3.01 9.09 -8.43
CA LYS A 202 2.81 10.52 -8.63
C LYS A 202 3.91 11.17 -9.46
N GLY A 203 5.07 10.54 -9.56
CA GLY A 203 6.31 11.21 -9.99
C GLY A 203 6.27 11.92 -11.33
N MET A 204 5.50 11.42 -12.29
CA MET A 204 5.38 12.00 -13.63
C MET A 204 3.95 12.42 -13.99
N LEU A 205 3.01 12.34 -13.05
CA LEU A 205 1.65 12.79 -13.27
C LEU A 205 1.59 14.33 -13.17
N PRO A 206 0.59 14.97 -13.79
CA PRO A 206 0.39 16.40 -13.61
C PRO A 206 0.28 16.76 -12.12
N ALA A 207 0.86 17.90 -11.73
CA ALA A 207 1.06 18.26 -10.32
C ALA A 207 -0.21 18.27 -9.47
N LYS A 208 -1.36 18.56 -10.07
CA LYS A 208 -2.65 18.64 -9.36
C LYS A 208 -3.45 17.33 -9.38
N THR A 209 -2.88 16.25 -9.91
CA THR A 209 -3.57 14.96 -9.96
C THR A 209 -3.79 14.45 -8.55
N VAL A 210 -5.01 14.03 -8.25
CA VAL A 210 -5.36 13.45 -6.96
C VAL A 210 -5.00 11.97 -6.98
N VAL A 211 -4.09 11.58 -6.10
CA VAL A 211 -3.64 10.20 -5.97
C VAL A 211 -3.70 9.80 -4.50
N GLY A 212 -4.53 8.81 -4.19
CA GLY A 212 -4.54 8.19 -2.87
C GLY A 212 -3.77 6.88 -2.95
N HIS A 213 -2.61 6.80 -2.29
CA HIS A 213 -1.73 5.66 -2.49
C HIS A 213 -1.02 5.21 -1.21
N LYS A 214 -0.48 3.98 -1.27
CA LYS A 214 0.36 3.42 -0.22
C LYS A 214 1.59 2.80 -0.86
N THR A 215 2.76 3.23 -0.41
CA THR A 215 4.06 2.75 -0.86
C THR A 215 4.58 1.61 0.02
N GLY A 216 5.56 0.88 -0.50
CA GLY A 216 6.30 -0.10 0.28
C GLY A 216 7.67 -0.31 -0.32
N SER A 217 8.69 -0.45 0.54
CA SER A 217 10.03 -0.76 0.08
C SER A 217 10.80 -1.54 1.13
N SER A 218 11.66 -2.44 0.65
CA SER A 218 12.53 -3.26 1.48
C SER A 218 13.93 -2.67 1.56
N ASP A 219 14.73 -3.23 2.46
CA ASP A 219 16.17 -3.06 2.44
C ASP A 219 16.79 -3.87 1.30
N ARG A 220 18.09 -3.72 1.10
CA ARG A 220 18.86 -4.52 0.14
C ARG A 220 19.55 -5.66 0.88
N ASN A 221 19.63 -6.84 0.22
CA ASN A 221 20.41 -7.94 0.76
C ASN A 221 21.92 -7.73 0.51
N ALA A 222 22.73 -8.70 0.92
CA ALA A 222 24.20 -8.63 0.77
C ALA A 222 24.65 -8.50 -0.69
N ASP A 223 23.85 -9.01 -1.64
CA ASP A 223 24.14 -8.94 -3.08
C ASP A 223 23.68 -7.65 -3.73
N GLY A 224 23.08 -6.73 -2.94
CA GLY A 224 22.55 -5.48 -3.45
C GLY A 224 21.14 -5.59 -4.04
N MET A 225 20.49 -6.74 -3.92
CA MET A 225 19.12 -6.94 -4.40
C MET A 225 18.11 -6.32 -3.44
N LYS A 226 17.21 -5.51 -3.98
CA LYS A 226 16.07 -4.97 -3.24
C LYS A 226 14.87 -5.89 -3.46
N THR A 227 14.36 -6.48 -2.39
CA THR A 227 13.25 -7.45 -2.46
C THR A 227 11.99 -6.82 -3.03
N ALA A 228 11.69 -5.58 -2.65
CA ALA A 228 10.49 -4.90 -3.13
C ALA A 228 10.64 -3.39 -3.12
N ASP A 229 10.03 -2.77 -4.13
CA ASP A 229 9.88 -1.32 -4.24
C ASP A 229 8.55 -1.07 -4.96
N ASN A 230 7.52 -0.67 -4.21
CA ASN A 230 6.12 -0.77 -4.62
C ASN A 230 5.35 0.51 -4.43
N ASP A 231 4.29 0.67 -5.21
CA ASP A 231 3.25 1.66 -4.97
C ASP A 231 1.91 1.13 -5.51
N ALA A 232 0.82 1.48 -4.83
CA ALA A 232 -0.51 1.09 -5.27
C ALA A 232 -1.52 2.14 -4.82
N GLY A 233 -2.53 2.43 -5.64
CA GLY A 233 -3.48 3.47 -5.27
C GLY A 233 -4.60 3.70 -6.26
N LEU A 234 -5.35 4.74 -5.92
CA LEU A 234 -6.45 5.31 -6.67
C LEU A 234 -5.99 6.61 -7.33
N VAL A 235 -6.30 6.77 -8.60
CA VAL A 235 -6.04 8.02 -9.32
C VAL A 235 -7.38 8.59 -9.78
N ILE A 236 -7.59 9.87 -9.52
CA ILE A 236 -8.78 10.62 -9.92
C ILE A 236 -8.40 11.58 -11.04
N LEU A 237 -9.00 11.38 -12.21
CA LEU A 237 -8.78 12.24 -13.38
C LEU A 237 -9.48 13.58 -13.21
N PRO A 238 -9.05 14.63 -13.95
CA PRO A 238 -9.69 15.95 -13.85
C PRO A 238 -11.20 15.98 -14.10
N ASP A 239 -11.72 15.05 -14.90
CA ASP A 239 -13.15 14.92 -15.18
C ASP A 239 -13.90 14.08 -14.14
N GLY A 240 -13.22 13.62 -13.08
CA GLY A 240 -13.81 12.84 -12.00
C GLY A 240 -13.79 11.33 -12.20
N ARG A 241 -13.41 10.83 -13.38
CA ARG A 241 -13.24 9.39 -13.59
C ARG A 241 -12.09 8.89 -12.74
N LYS A 242 -12.18 7.63 -12.33
CA LYS A 242 -11.19 7.00 -11.45
C LYS A 242 -10.60 5.75 -12.10
N TYR A 243 -9.38 5.44 -11.73
CA TYR A 243 -8.82 4.11 -11.95
C TYR A 243 -7.96 3.69 -10.76
N TYR A 244 -7.74 2.39 -10.65
CA TYR A 244 -6.96 1.79 -9.59
C TYR A 244 -5.74 1.12 -10.22
N ILE A 245 -4.59 1.30 -9.61
CA ILE A 245 -3.33 0.82 -10.15
C ILE A 245 -2.46 0.22 -9.04
N ALA A 246 -1.84 -0.92 -9.33
CA ALA A 246 -0.77 -1.50 -8.54
C ALA A 246 0.45 -1.64 -9.44
N ALA A 247 1.60 -1.17 -8.96
CA ALA A 247 2.89 -1.31 -9.65
C ALA A 247 3.91 -1.81 -8.63
N PHE A 248 4.30 -3.07 -8.80
CA PHE A 248 5.20 -3.78 -7.89
C PHE A 248 6.50 -4.11 -8.59
N VAL A 249 7.62 -3.76 -7.94
CA VAL A 249 8.97 -4.08 -8.42
C VAL A 249 9.59 -5.04 -7.42
N MET A 250 9.94 -6.25 -7.86
CA MET A 250 10.45 -7.33 -7.01
C MET A 250 11.84 -7.75 -7.44
N ASP A 251 12.67 -8.12 -6.45
CA ASP A 251 14.00 -8.70 -6.66
C ASP A 251 14.85 -7.85 -7.61
N SER A 252 14.95 -6.57 -7.31
CA SER A 252 15.58 -5.57 -8.18
C SER A 252 17.04 -5.36 -7.84
N TYR A 253 17.88 -5.41 -8.86
CA TYR A 253 19.27 -4.96 -8.82
C TYR A 253 19.45 -3.54 -9.38
N GLU A 254 18.33 -2.88 -9.73
CA GLU A 254 18.34 -1.48 -10.16
C GLU A 254 18.48 -0.58 -8.94
N THR A 255 18.84 0.69 -9.15
CA THR A 255 18.90 1.69 -8.07
C THR A 255 17.50 2.02 -7.57
N ASP A 256 17.40 2.61 -6.40
CA ASP A 256 16.13 3.11 -5.86
C ASP A 256 15.49 4.13 -6.81
N GLU A 257 16.31 5.00 -7.40
CA GLU A 257 15.87 5.99 -8.38
C GLU A 257 15.30 5.31 -9.62
N ASP A 258 15.97 4.29 -10.14
CA ASP A 258 15.49 3.54 -11.31
C ASP A 258 14.19 2.79 -11.02
N ASN A 259 14.08 2.19 -9.84
CA ASN A 259 12.83 1.52 -9.42
C ASN A 259 11.67 2.50 -9.38
N ALA A 260 11.87 3.66 -8.77
CA ALA A 260 10.85 4.70 -8.70
C ALA A 260 10.49 5.21 -10.10
N ASN A 261 11.48 5.39 -10.97
CA ASN A 261 11.28 5.84 -12.34
C ASN A 261 10.48 4.83 -13.16
N ILE A 262 10.72 3.54 -13.00
CA ILE A 262 9.90 2.48 -13.63
C ILE A 262 8.43 2.67 -13.26
N ILE A 263 8.15 2.80 -11.96
CA ILE A 263 6.78 2.99 -11.47
C ILE A 263 6.16 4.29 -12.02
N ALA A 264 6.92 5.39 -11.96
CA ALA A 264 6.43 6.68 -12.42
C ALA A 264 6.12 6.70 -13.92
N ARG A 265 6.97 6.09 -14.73
CA ARG A 265 6.77 6.02 -16.19
C ARG A 265 5.58 5.15 -16.56
N ILE A 266 5.43 4.00 -15.91
CA ILE A 266 4.27 3.14 -16.13
C ILE A 266 2.98 3.87 -15.72
N SER A 267 3.00 4.54 -14.57
CA SER A 267 1.87 5.34 -14.10
C SER A 267 1.49 6.42 -15.13
N ARG A 268 2.47 7.10 -15.71
CA ARG A 268 2.22 8.12 -16.74
C ARG A 268 1.64 7.52 -18.02
N MET A 269 2.15 6.38 -18.46
CA MET A 269 1.60 5.67 -19.63
C MET A 269 0.12 5.34 -19.43
N VAL A 270 -0.22 4.84 -18.25
CA VAL A 270 -1.61 4.51 -17.89
C VAL A 270 -2.47 5.78 -17.87
N TYR A 271 -1.99 6.81 -17.21
CA TYR A 271 -2.70 8.10 -17.15
C TYR A 271 -3.01 8.62 -18.56
N ASP A 272 -2.04 8.62 -19.45
CA ASP A 272 -2.23 9.09 -20.82
C ASP A 272 -3.23 8.24 -21.59
N ALA A 273 -3.25 6.93 -21.35
CA ALA A 273 -4.20 6.01 -21.99
C ALA A 273 -5.64 6.23 -21.47
N MET A 274 -5.80 6.79 -20.28
CA MET A 274 -7.10 7.04 -19.65
C MET A 274 -7.72 8.37 -20.04
N ARG A 275 -6.93 9.30 -20.57
CA ARG A 275 -7.45 10.63 -20.96
C ARG A 275 -8.23 10.62 -22.24
#